data_a08b56c1aa0f1bc079a311d4714e625f
#
_entry.id   a08b56c1aa0f1bc079a311d4714e625f
#
_cell.length_a   1.000
_cell.length_b   1.000
_cell.length_c   1.000
_cell.angle_alpha   90.00
_cell.angle_beta   90.00
_cell.angle_gamma   90.00
#
_symmetry.space_group_name_H-M   'P 1'
#
loop_
_entity.id
_entity.type
_entity.pdbx_description
1 polymer ?
#
loop_
_entity_poly.entity_id
_entity_poly.type
_entity_poly.pdbx_seq_one_letter_code
_entity_poly.pdbx_strand_id
1 'polypeptide(L)'
;MSCADSRQAGFTLIEMLVGLAIFSLAALALLRLEGATVSNTGRLEEQAIAQIVARNIAVEAMTDPVAPAFGRTGGQVVNAGRAFAWTRDTGRSPEPRIQQIAIAVTGERAQASMVIFRRAAE
;
A
#
# COMPACT_ATOMS: atom_id res chain seq x y z
N MET A 1 -44.06 -37.96 35.55
CA MET A 1 -44.70 -37.33 34.47
C MET A 1 -44.22 -35.90 34.16
N SER A 2 -43.79 -35.16 35.12
CA SER A 2 -43.38 -33.75 34.94
C SER A 2 -41.91 -33.51 34.74
N CYS A 3 -41.08 -34.55 34.81
CA CYS A 3 -39.64 -34.37 34.65
C CYS A 3 -39.17 -33.97 33.26
N ALA A 4 -40.00 -34.24 32.25
CA ALA A 4 -39.71 -33.83 30.89
C ALA A 4 -39.93 -32.31 30.67
N ASP A 5 -40.87 -31.71 31.38
CA ASP A 5 -41.20 -30.31 31.26
C ASP A 5 -40.14 -29.37 31.80
N SER A 6 -39.41 -29.79 32.84
CA SER A 6 -38.31 -28.98 33.40
C SER A 6 -37.14 -28.85 32.44
N ARG A 7 -36.94 -29.81 31.54
CA ARG A 7 -35.88 -29.76 30.54
C ARG A 7 -36.24 -28.86 29.36
N GLN A 8 -37.50 -28.54 29.19
CA GLN A 8 -37.99 -27.69 28.10
C GLN A 8 -38.28 -26.26 28.55
N ALA A 9 -37.89 -25.91 29.78
CA ALA A 9 -38.18 -24.61 30.37
C ALA A 9 -37.46 -23.44 29.66
N GLY A 10 -36.68 -23.68 28.61
CA GLY A 10 -36.00 -22.64 27.86
C GLY A 10 -34.84 -22.01 28.61
N PHE A 11 -34.28 -21.01 28.01
CA PHE A 11 -33.15 -20.27 28.54
C PHE A 11 -33.57 -19.32 29.65
N THR A 12 -32.72 -19.18 30.65
CA THR A 12 -32.93 -18.17 31.69
C THR A 12 -32.61 -16.79 31.13
N LEU A 13 -33.14 -15.76 31.78
CA LEU A 13 -32.88 -14.37 31.37
C LEU A 13 -31.38 -14.05 31.39
N ILE A 14 -30.66 -14.57 32.41
CA ILE A 14 -29.21 -14.39 32.53
C ILE A 14 -28.46 -15.05 31.38
N GLU A 15 -28.86 -16.26 30.98
CA GLU A 15 -28.24 -16.93 29.82
C GLU A 15 -28.41 -16.12 28.52
N MET A 16 -29.59 -15.55 28.30
CA MET A 16 -29.83 -14.71 27.17
C MET A 16 -28.97 -13.44 27.20
N LEU A 17 -28.84 -12.81 28.34
CA LEU A 17 -28.00 -11.63 28.51
C LEU A 17 -26.52 -11.93 28.28
N VAL A 18 -26.02 -13.04 28.83
CA VAL A 18 -24.64 -13.46 28.62
C VAL A 18 -24.38 -13.82 27.18
N GLY A 19 -25.29 -14.55 26.55
CA GLY A 19 -25.21 -14.90 25.13
C GLY A 19 -25.17 -13.66 24.24
N LEU A 20 -26.02 -12.68 24.51
CA LEU A 20 -26.06 -11.42 23.77
C LEU A 20 -24.78 -10.61 23.97
N ALA A 21 -24.23 -10.57 25.18
CA ALA A 21 -22.99 -9.89 25.48
C ALA A 21 -21.80 -10.51 24.72
N ILE A 22 -21.69 -11.82 24.71
CA ILE A 22 -20.65 -12.55 23.98
C ILE A 22 -20.77 -12.31 22.48
N PHE A 23 -21.98 -12.39 21.94
CA PHE A 23 -22.26 -12.13 20.53
C PHE A 23 -21.86 -10.71 20.14
N SER A 24 -22.20 -9.73 20.98
CA SER A 24 -21.86 -8.32 20.72
C SER A 24 -20.34 -8.10 20.68
N LEU A 25 -19.60 -8.72 21.58
CA LEU A 25 -18.14 -8.63 21.59
C LEU A 25 -17.53 -9.28 20.34
N ALA A 26 -18.05 -10.42 19.94
CA ALA A 26 -17.59 -11.12 18.75
C ALA A 26 -17.88 -10.29 17.48
N ALA A 27 -19.06 -9.70 17.40
CA ALA A 27 -19.44 -8.83 16.27
C ALA A 27 -18.55 -7.60 16.18
N LEU A 28 -18.25 -6.96 17.31
CA LEU A 28 -17.33 -5.82 17.36
C LEU A 28 -15.92 -6.21 16.91
N ALA A 29 -15.44 -7.37 17.34
CA ALA A 29 -14.13 -7.86 16.94
C ALA A 29 -14.04 -8.09 15.43
N LEU A 30 -15.09 -8.67 14.84
CA LEU A 30 -15.18 -8.89 13.40
C LEU A 30 -15.20 -7.56 12.62
N LEU A 31 -15.98 -6.60 13.06
CA LEU A 31 -16.06 -5.29 12.42
C LEU A 31 -14.72 -4.58 12.43
N ARG A 32 -13.99 -4.67 13.52
CA ARG A 32 -12.63 -4.09 13.61
C ARG A 32 -11.66 -4.77 12.65
N LEU A 33 -11.75 -6.09 12.54
CA LEU A 33 -10.90 -6.86 11.63
C LEU A 33 -11.17 -6.49 10.18
N GLU A 34 -12.44 -6.37 9.80
CA GLU A 34 -12.83 -5.94 8.44
C GLU A 34 -12.31 -4.55 8.11
N GLY A 35 -12.47 -3.60 9.03
CA GLY A 35 -11.97 -2.25 8.86
C GLY A 35 -10.46 -2.21 8.64
N ALA A 36 -9.69 -2.97 9.42
CA ALA A 36 -8.26 -3.08 9.26
C ALA A 36 -7.87 -3.73 7.92
N THR A 37 -8.58 -4.76 7.51
CA THR A 37 -8.34 -5.46 6.25
C THR A 37 -8.58 -4.56 5.05
N VAL A 38 -9.66 -3.81 5.03
CA VAL A 38 -9.98 -2.87 3.95
C VAL A 38 -8.92 -1.78 3.85
N SER A 39 -8.50 -1.21 4.97
CA SER A 39 -7.46 -0.19 5.01
C SER A 39 -6.12 -0.71 4.50
N ASN A 40 -5.73 -1.91 4.91
CA ASN A 40 -4.50 -2.55 4.46
C ASN A 40 -4.53 -2.86 2.97
N THR A 41 -5.66 -3.34 2.45
CA THR A 41 -5.83 -3.64 1.03
C THR A 41 -5.67 -2.37 0.19
N GLY A 42 -6.29 -1.27 0.58
CA GLY A 42 -6.15 0.00 -0.10
C GLY A 42 -4.71 0.51 -0.13
N ARG A 43 -3.98 0.36 0.96
CA ARG A 43 -2.57 0.71 1.05
C ARG A 43 -1.70 -0.17 0.15
N LEU A 44 -1.94 -1.47 0.13
CA LEU A 44 -1.20 -2.41 -0.71
C LEU A 44 -1.45 -2.14 -2.19
N GLU A 45 -2.68 -1.82 -2.56
CA GLU A 45 -3.02 -1.45 -3.93
C GLU A 45 -2.28 -0.19 -4.36
N GLU A 46 -2.29 0.85 -3.54
CA GLU A 46 -1.56 2.08 -3.81
C GLU A 46 -0.05 1.83 -3.89
N GLN A 47 0.50 0.98 -3.01
CA GLN A 47 1.90 0.59 -3.04
C GLN A 47 2.27 -0.09 -4.35
N ALA A 48 1.43 -0.99 -4.85
CA ALA A 48 1.66 -1.66 -6.12
C ALA A 48 1.65 -0.66 -7.29
N ILE A 49 0.71 0.29 -7.29
CA ILE A 49 0.64 1.32 -8.31
C ILE A 49 1.85 2.26 -8.23
N ALA A 50 2.27 2.63 -7.03
CA ALA A 50 3.47 3.44 -6.83
C ALA A 50 4.72 2.77 -7.41
N GLN A 51 4.85 1.46 -7.24
CA GLN A 51 5.95 0.69 -7.84
C GLN A 51 5.88 0.67 -9.36
N ILE A 52 4.68 0.56 -9.93
CA ILE A 52 4.49 0.64 -11.38
C ILE A 52 4.91 2.02 -11.90
N VAL A 53 4.52 3.09 -11.22
CA VAL A 53 4.91 4.46 -11.59
C VAL A 53 6.43 4.61 -11.53
N ALA A 54 7.07 4.13 -10.46
CA ALA A 54 8.52 4.20 -10.33
C ALA A 54 9.22 3.42 -11.46
N ARG A 55 8.71 2.25 -11.81
CA ARG A 55 9.25 1.45 -12.90
C ARG A 55 9.08 2.14 -14.25
N ASN A 56 7.94 2.75 -14.49
CA ASN A 56 7.71 3.49 -15.74
C ASN A 56 8.69 4.65 -15.89
N ILE A 57 8.93 5.40 -14.82
CA ILE A 57 9.92 6.48 -14.82
C ILE A 57 11.34 5.93 -15.05
N ALA A 58 11.67 4.81 -14.43
CA ALA A 58 12.94 4.15 -14.60
C ALA A 58 13.17 3.69 -16.06
N VAL A 59 12.18 3.07 -16.66
CA VAL A 59 12.25 2.60 -18.06
C VAL A 59 12.42 3.80 -19.00
N GLU A 60 11.66 4.84 -18.78
CA GLU A 60 11.79 6.08 -19.56
C GLU A 60 13.21 6.65 -19.46
N ALA A 61 13.75 6.73 -18.25
CA ALA A 61 15.10 7.23 -18.03
C ALA A 61 16.18 6.34 -18.66
N MET A 62 15.94 5.03 -18.74
CA MET A 62 16.88 4.09 -19.35
C MET A 62 16.81 4.05 -20.88
N THR A 63 15.64 4.29 -21.43
CA THR A 63 15.38 4.16 -22.88
C THR A 63 15.48 5.49 -23.62
N ASP A 64 15.48 6.60 -22.91
CA ASP A 64 15.67 7.91 -23.53
C ASP A 64 17.02 7.95 -24.25
N PRO A 65 17.06 8.34 -25.55
CA PRO A 65 18.33 8.48 -26.27
C PRO A 65 19.29 9.47 -25.63
N VAL A 66 18.76 10.47 -24.94
CA VAL A 66 19.55 11.47 -24.24
C VAL A 66 19.63 11.09 -22.77
N ALA A 67 20.84 10.96 -22.23
CA ALA A 67 21.03 10.70 -20.83
C ALA A 67 20.47 11.84 -19.96
N PRO A 68 19.79 11.56 -18.85
CA PRO A 68 19.30 12.61 -17.97
C PRO A 68 20.44 13.50 -17.46
N ALA A 69 20.16 14.80 -17.40
CA ALA A 69 21.11 15.74 -16.82
C ALA A 69 21.25 15.48 -15.30
N PHE A 70 22.43 15.78 -14.78
CA PHE A 70 22.65 15.72 -13.33
C PHE A 70 21.73 16.69 -12.60
N GLY A 71 21.31 16.29 -11.44
CA GLY A 71 20.45 17.08 -10.58
C GLY A 71 19.09 16.42 -10.33
N ARG A 72 18.24 17.16 -9.67
CA ARG A 72 16.92 16.70 -9.26
C ARG A 72 15.85 17.28 -10.17
N THR A 73 15.00 16.42 -10.67
CA THR A 73 13.78 16.79 -11.38
C THR A 73 12.61 16.10 -10.71
N GLY A 74 11.42 16.62 -10.90
CA GLY A 74 10.23 16.04 -10.31
C GLY A 74 8.97 16.52 -11.00
N GLY A 75 7.88 15.91 -10.64
CA GLY A 75 6.57 16.24 -11.18
C GLY A 75 5.48 15.44 -10.50
N GLN A 76 4.32 15.49 -11.11
CA GLN A 76 3.17 14.72 -10.67
C GLN A 76 2.63 13.90 -11.84
N VAL A 77 2.09 12.74 -11.50
CA VAL A 77 1.48 11.84 -12.47
C VAL A 77 0.23 11.23 -11.85
N VAL A 78 -0.78 10.99 -12.68
CA VAL A 78 -1.98 10.27 -12.29
C VAL A 78 -1.93 8.89 -12.91
N ASN A 79 -2.11 7.87 -12.08
CA ASN A 79 -2.15 6.49 -12.51
C ASN A 79 -3.25 5.78 -11.74
N ALA A 80 -4.09 5.03 -12.44
CA ALA A 80 -5.24 4.33 -11.86
C ALA A 80 -6.15 5.25 -11.02
N GLY A 81 -6.34 6.51 -11.48
CA GLY A 81 -7.15 7.50 -10.78
C GLY A 81 -6.53 8.09 -9.52
N ARG A 82 -5.26 7.81 -9.26
CA ARG A 82 -4.53 8.30 -8.07
C ARG A 82 -3.38 9.21 -8.48
N ALA A 83 -3.19 10.29 -7.74
CA ALA A 83 -2.10 11.22 -7.98
C ALA A 83 -0.86 10.81 -7.20
N PHE A 84 0.28 10.84 -7.86
CA PHE A 84 1.57 10.56 -7.26
C PHE A 84 2.54 11.70 -7.56
N ALA A 85 3.31 12.08 -6.55
CA ALA A 85 4.44 12.96 -6.73
C ALA A 85 5.69 12.10 -6.94
N TRP A 86 6.51 12.47 -7.91
CA TRP A 86 7.74 11.74 -8.17
C TRP A 86 8.94 12.68 -8.21
N THR A 87 10.08 12.17 -7.84
CA THR A 87 11.36 12.84 -7.97
C THR A 87 12.36 11.90 -8.60
N ARG A 88 13.24 12.48 -9.41
CA ARG A 88 14.35 11.77 -10.03
C ARG A 88 15.62 12.56 -9.74
N ASP A 89 16.54 11.94 -9.06
CA ASP A 89 17.83 12.53 -8.71
C ASP A 89 18.92 11.78 -9.46
N THR A 90 19.56 12.46 -10.40
CA THR A 90 20.60 11.89 -11.22
C THR A 90 21.94 12.37 -10.68
N GLY A 91 22.77 11.44 -10.26
CA GLY A 91 24.07 11.71 -9.67
C GLY A 91 25.17 10.86 -10.28
N ARG A 92 26.38 11.14 -9.85
CA ARG A 92 27.54 10.35 -10.23
C ARG A 92 27.59 9.06 -9.43
N SER A 93 27.98 7.99 -10.10
CA SER A 93 28.33 6.73 -9.48
C SER A 93 29.84 6.72 -9.18
N PRO A 94 30.32 5.79 -8.34
CA PRO A 94 31.76 5.56 -8.18
C PRO A 94 32.49 5.28 -9.51
N GLU A 95 31.76 4.70 -10.47
CA GLU A 95 32.27 4.50 -11.83
C GLU A 95 31.96 5.75 -12.67
N PRO A 96 32.95 6.49 -13.19
CA PRO A 96 32.72 7.76 -13.89
C PRO A 96 31.89 7.67 -15.15
N ARG A 97 31.79 6.47 -15.73
CA ARG A 97 31.04 6.23 -16.98
C ARG A 97 29.58 5.91 -16.72
N ILE A 98 29.21 5.78 -15.46
CA ILE A 98 27.86 5.35 -15.07
C ILE A 98 27.22 6.44 -14.24
N GLN A 99 25.97 6.74 -14.56
CA GLN A 99 25.11 7.60 -13.74
C GLN A 99 24.25 6.74 -12.83
N GLN A 100 24.06 7.23 -11.63
CA GLN A 100 23.07 6.68 -10.69
C GLN A 100 21.84 7.55 -10.72
N ILE A 101 20.69 6.93 -10.94
CA ILE A 101 19.40 7.62 -10.99
C ILE A 101 18.55 7.06 -9.88
N ALA A 102 18.26 7.89 -8.87
CA ALA A 102 17.39 7.55 -7.77
C ALA A 102 15.99 8.10 -8.06
N ILE A 103 15.01 7.24 -8.06
CA ILE A 103 13.62 7.58 -8.32
C ILE A 103 12.82 7.35 -7.05
N ALA A 104 12.06 8.34 -6.64
CA ALA A 104 11.14 8.23 -5.52
C ALA A 104 9.75 8.63 -5.96
N VAL A 105 8.75 7.84 -5.58
CA VAL A 105 7.34 8.08 -5.87
C VAL A 105 6.60 8.10 -4.56
N THR A 106 5.82 9.13 -4.33
CA THR A 106 5.05 9.32 -3.11
C THR A 106 3.59 9.49 -3.45
N GLY A 107 2.76 8.60 -2.93
CA GLY A 107 1.32 8.71 -2.96
C GLY A 107 0.79 9.21 -1.63
N GLU A 108 -0.52 9.12 -1.45
CA GLU A 108 -1.19 9.56 -0.23
C GLU A 108 -0.81 8.69 0.97
N ARG A 109 -0.70 7.36 0.77
CA ARG A 109 -0.45 6.38 1.84
C ARG A 109 0.74 5.48 1.56
N ALA A 110 1.27 5.50 0.35
CA ALA A 110 2.30 4.58 -0.08
C ALA A 110 3.46 5.33 -0.74
N GLN A 111 4.61 4.73 -0.67
CA GLN A 111 5.83 5.24 -1.29
C GLN A 111 6.54 4.10 -2.00
N ALA A 112 7.21 4.43 -3.09
CA ALA A 112 8.09 3.51 -3.78
C ALA A 112 9.38 4.22 -4.14
N SER A 113 10.47 3.48 -4.14
CA SER A 113 11.77 4.01 -4.57
C SER A 113 12.50 2.97 -5.40
N MET A 114 13.31 3.45 -6.32
CA MET A 114 14.10 2.60 -7.19
C MET A 114 15.39 3.32 -7.54
N VAL A 115 16.47 2.57 -7.59
CA VAL A 115 17.77 3.08 -8.04
C VAL A 115 18.16 2.30 -9.29
N ILE A 116 18.48 3.02 -10.33
CA ILE A 116 18.96 2.43 -11.59
C ILE A 116 20.30 3.05 -11.96
N PHE A 117 21.01 2.34 -12.79
CA PHE A 117 22.28 2.78 -13.33
C PHE A 117 22.22 2.77 -14.85
N ARG A 118 22.76 3.81 -15.44
CA ARG A 118 22.87 3.86 -16.89
C ARG A 118 24.22 4.49 -17.27
N ARG A 119 24.64 4.22 -18.48
CA ARG A 119 25.86 4.85 -19.02
C ARG A 119 25.65 6.36 -19.10
N ALA A 120 26.62 7.10 -18.59
CA ALA A 120 26.62 8.54 -18.67
C ALA A 120 26.73 9.01 -20.12
N ALA A 121 26.25 10.20 -20.42
CA ALA A 121 26.48 10.82 -21.70
C ALA A 121 27.98 11.11 -21.87
N GLU A 122 28.49 10.83 -23.06
CA GLU A 122 29.87 11.19 -23.42
C GLU A 122 30.02 12.69 -23.68
#